data_910c8c29d642ef49e60c449822e398db
#
_entry.id   910c8c29d642ef49e60c449822e398db
#
_cell.length_a   1.000
_cell.length_b   1.000
_cell.length_c   1.000
_cell.angle_alpha   90.00
_cell.angle_beta   90.00
_cell.angle_gamma   90.00
#
_symmetry.space_group_name_H-M   'P 1'
#
loop_
_entity.id
_entity.type
_entity.pdbx_description
1 polymer ?
#
loop_
_entity_poly.entity_id
_entity_poly.type
_entity_poly.pdbx_seq_one_letter_code
_entity_poly.pdbx_strand_id
1 'polypeptide(L)'
;MFPRLKLRVANNGTELAAVCVLAGLLLFAAAGQVYTTPEVTQPEPVEVDNYDIEFSLSEHAVVQNENPLYETGEVLRSKPAYFVNATPEITFVTAVSGSDDRNITVRQRFVLIERATRNDEELWSREQLLLTNNETITDGRSRTDLTLSIEDLAGNQTGIRSALGTIASPTTNLRMVTTYRTEPVEGQPYRGELRLSLRFESTANAYWFTGSRSASDSETRLERPDPIQQPPDYLRVSLLGLGGVGLLVLAGVIKLKSNAYDPHELRIAVYNEEYSEWISEGELVVDPDRQYVYVNSLGDLVDIGIDADKRVIHDRDLDAYVVVDSD
;
A
#
# COMPACT_ATOMS: atom_id res chain seq x y z
N MET A 1 36.77 -13.15 44.06
CA MET A 1 35.90 -13.12 42.88
C MET A 1 34.83 -12.02 43.06
N PHE A 2 35.05 -10.86 42.42
CA PHE A 2 34.21 -9.64 42.35
C PHE A 2 33.70 -9.06 43.68
N PRO A 3 34.54 -8.67 44.65
CA PRO A 3 34.09 -8.12 45.93
C PRO A 3 33.32 -6.79 45.73
N ARG A 4 33.68 -5.96 44.74
CA ARG A 4 32.98 -4.73 44.40
C ARG A 4 31.50 -4.95 43.98
N LEU A 5 31.20 -6.03 43.22
CA LEU A 5 29.85 -6.37 42.84
C LEU A 5 29.02 -6.84 44.05
N LYS A 6 29.61 -7.67 44.91
CA LYS A 6 28.98 -8.13 46.17
C LYS A 6 28.66 -6.94 47.09
N LEU A 7 29.60 -5.99 47.24
CA LEU A 7 29.39 -4.78 48.01
C LEU A 7 28.23 -3.91 47.47
N ARG A 8 28.10 -3.76 46.14
CA ARG A 8 26.96 -3.10 45.55
C ARG A 8 25.63 -3.80 45.83
N VAL A 9 25.60 -5.12 45.77
CA VAL A 9 24.43 -5.92 46.09
C VAL A 9 24.11 -5.82 47.59
N ALA A 10 25.10 -5.79 48.46
CA ALA A 10 24.89 -5.63 49.91
C ALA A 10 24.30 -4.25 50.23
N ASN A 11 24.79 -3.18 49.64
CA ASN A 11 24.35 -1.81 49.94
C ASN A 11 23.02 -1.44 49.26
N ASN A 12 22.82 -1.84 48.00
CA ASN A 12 21.69 -1.41 47.19
C ASN A 12 20.77 -2.57 46.74
N GLY A 13 20.90 -3.75 47.35
CA GLY A 13 20.23 -4.96 46.88
C GLY A 13 18.69 -4.83 46.84
N THR A 14 18.08 -4.06 47.76
CA THR A 14 16.62 -3.83 47.78
C THR A 14 16.20 -3.00 46.57
N GLU A 15 16.96 -1.95 46.25
CA GLU A 15 16.65 -1.09 45.07
C GLU A 15 16.85 -1.83 43.75
N LEU A 16 17.96 -2.58 43.66
CA LEU A 16 18.24 -3.41 42.48
C LEU A 16 17.19 -4.52 42.31
N ALA A 17 16.76 -5.17 43.37
CA ALA A 17 15.69 -6.15 43.34
C ALA A 17 14.35 -5.50 42.86
N ALA A 18 14.03 -4.32 43.38
CA ALA A 18 12.81 -3.59 42.99
C ALA A 18 12.83 -3.22 41.50
N VAL A 19 13.96 -2.76 40.98
CA VAL A 19 14.12 -2.47 39.54
C VAL A 19 13.91 -3.72 38.70
N CYS A 20 14.50 -4.86 39.10
CA CYS A 20 14.32 -6.14 38.41
C CYS A 20 12.85 -6.61 38.43
N VAL A 21 12.13 -6.42 39.56
CA VAL A 21 10.71 -6.75 39.66
C VAL A 21 9.87 -5.88 38.73
N LEU A 22 10.10 -4.56 38.73
CA LEU A 22 9.37 -3.63 37.85
C LEU A 22 9.63 -3.96 36.36
N ALA A 23 10.88 -4.20 35.99
CA ALA A 23 11.23 -4.57 34.61
C ALA A 23 10.60 -5.92 34.22
N GLY A 24 10.61 -6.90 35.12
CA GLY A 24 9.95 -8.19 34.91
C GLY A 24 8.44 -8.05 34.70
N LEU A 25 7.75 -7.23 35.49
CA LEU A 25 6.32 -6.96 35.35
C LEU A 25 6.01 -6.23 34.02
N LEU A 26 6.86 -5.30 33.61
CA LEU A 26 6.71 -4.61 32.30
C LEU A 26 6.83 -5.59 31.14
N LEU A 27 7.77 -6.55 31.21
CA LEU A 27 7.89 -7.60 30.19
C LEU A 27 6.64 -8.50 30.15
N PHE A 28 6.05 -8.85 31.31
CA PHE A 28 4.80 -9.59 31.35
C PHE A 28 3.62 -8.79 30.77
N ALA A 29 3.53 -7.49 31.08
CA ALA A 29 2.52 -6.63 30.48
C ALA A 29 2.67 -6.54 28.96
N ALA A 30 3.90 -6.40 28.46
CA ALA A 30 4.19 -6.41 27.02
C ALA A 30 3.85 -7.77 26.37
N ALA A 31 4.17 -8.89 27.02
CA ALA A 31 3.80 -10.22 26.56
C ALA A 31 2.26 -10.38 26.49
N GLY A 32 1.54 -9.90 27.50
CA GLY A 32 0.08 -9.89 27.52
C GLY A 32 -0.52 -9.04 26.40
N GLN A 33 0.07 -7.89 26.11
CA GLN A 33 -0.38 -7.03 25.01
C GLN A 33 -0.20 -7.72 23.65
N VAL A 34 0.97 -8.32 23.39
CA VAL A 34 1.22 -9.08 22.14
C VAL A 34 0.25 -10.25 21.99
N TYR A 35 -0.10 -10.91 23.10
CA TYR A 35 -1.05 -12.02 23.09
C TYR A 35 -2.50 -11.57 22.81
N THR A 36 -2.94 -10.44 23.36
CA THR A 36 -4.33 -9.98 23.29
C THR A 36 -4.64 -9.09 22.10
N THR A 37 -3.62 -8.55 21.42
CA THR A 37 -3.78 -7.73 20.22
C THR A 37 -3.21 -8.46 18.99
N PRO A 38 -3.95 -9.42 18.41
CA PRO A 38 -3.51 -10.09 17.20
C PRO A 38 -3.39 -9.11 16.04
N GLU A 39 -2.37 -9.26 15.23
CA GLU A 39 -2.24 -8.49 13.98
C GLU A 39 -3.38 -8.85 13.03
N VAL A 40 -4.12 -7.84 12.59
CA VAL A 40 -5.15 -7.98 11.57
C VAL A 40 -4.52 -7.68 10.22
N THR A 41 -4.32 -8.71 9.42
CA THR A 41 -3.89 -8.53 8.03
C THR A 41 -5.11 -8.31 7.17
N GLN A 42 -5.15 -7.17 6.46
CA GLN A 42 -6.12 -6.96 5.40
C GLN A 42 -5.58 -7.62 4.13
N PRO A 43 -6.24 -8.67 3.63
CA PRO A 43 -5.83 -9.28 2.37
C PRO A 43 -6.01 -8.28 1.23
N GLU A 44 -5.21 -8.43 0.19
CA GLU A 44 -5.35 -7.64 -1.04
C GLU A 44 -6.70 -7.94 -1.69
N PRO A 45 -7.30 -6.93 -2.36
CA PRO A 45 -8.51 -7.15 -3.12
C PRO A 45 -8.28 -8.23 -4.19
N VAL A 46 -9.21 -9.18 -4.27
CA VAL A 46 -9.16 -10.27 -5.26
C VAL A 46 -10.16 -9.96 -6.36
N GLU A 47 -9.77 -10.15 -7.61
CA GLU A 47 -10.67 -10.07 -8.75
C GLU A 47 -11.65 -11.24 -8.69
N VAL A 48 -12.95 -10.92 -8.60
CA VAL A 48 -14.04 -11.91 -8.53
C VAL A 48 -14.84 -11.99 -9.82
N ASP A 49 -14.81 -10.92 -10.62
CA ASP A 49 -15.52 -10.86 -11.89
C ASP A 49 -14.88 -9.82 -12.82
N ASN A 50 -14.85 -10.13 -14.12
CA ASN A 50 -14.40 -9.23 -15.18
C ASN A 50 -15.40 -9.29 -16.33
N TYR A 51 -15.68 -8.15 -16.93
CA TYR A 51 -16.58 -8.05 -18.05
C TYR A 51 -16.07 -7.03 -19.07
N ASP A 52 -15.86 -7.52 -20.28
CA ASP A 52 -15.48 -6.71 -21.43
C ASP A 52 -16.65 -6.58 -22.39
N ILE A 53 -16.86 -5.38 -22.91
CA ILE A 53 -17.84 -5.12 -23.95
C ILE A 53 -17.17 -4.37 -25.09
N GLU A 54 -17.46 -4.80 -26.31
CA GLU A 54 -16.98 -4.16 -27.52
C GLU A 54 -18.17 -3.68 -28.37
N PHE A 55 -18.04 -2.48 -28.87
CA PHE A 55 -18.93 -1.88 -29.87
C PHE A 55 -18.14 -1.64 -31.13
N SER A 56 -18.50 -2.33 -32.20
CA SER A 56 -17.83 -2.23 -33.50
C SER A 56 -18.78 -1.75 -34.59
N LEU A 57 -18.18 -1.12 -35.60
CA LEU A 57 -18.87 -0.55 -36.73
C LEU A 57 -18.19 -0.97 -38.03
N SER A 58 -18.97 -1.42 -38.96
CA SER A 58 -18.57 -1.63 -40.35
C SER A 58 -19.53 -0.91 -41.29
N GLU A 59 -19.07 -0.63 -42.49
CA GLU A 59 -19.94 -0.06 -43.53
C GLU A 59 -19.83 -0.86 -44.81
N HIS A 60 -20.91 -0.86 -45.56
CA HIS A 60 -20.95 -1.36 -46.94
C HIS A 60 -21.95 -0.57 -47.80
N ALA A 61 -21.68 -0.57 -49.08
CA ALA A 61 -22.60 0.02 -50.05
C ALA A 61 -22.78 -0.97 -51.22
N VAL A 62 -23.98 -1.01 -51.75
CA VAL A 62 -24.30 -1.82 -52.94
C VAL A 62 -24.26 -0.94 -54.16
N VAL A 63 -23.57 -1.39 -55.16
CA VAL A 63 -23.52 -0.69 -56.47
C VAL A 63 -24.90 -0.81 -57.13
N GLN A 64 -25.59 0.33 -57.27
CA GLN A 64 -26.93 0.38 -57.82
C GLN A 64 -26.94 0.81 -59.30
N ASN A 65 -26.02 1.63 -59.70
CA ASN A 65 -25.97 2.20 -61.06
C ASN A 65 -24.71 1.73 -61.81
N GLU A 66 -24.86 1.62 -63.14
CA GLU A 66 -23.72 1.31 -64.02
C GLU A 66 -22.57 2.31 -63.89
N ASN A 67 -21.37 1.80 -63.75
CA ASN A 67 -20.17 2.58 -63.70
C ASN A 67 -18.99 1.75 -64.25
N PRO A 68 -17.92 2.40 -64.74
CA PRO A 68 -16.82 1.69 -65.40
C PRO A 68 -15.92 0.90 -64.43
N LEU A 69 -16.12 0.99 -63.11
CA LEU A 69 -15.20 0.45 -62.10
C LEU A 69 -15.74 -0.78 -61.37
N TYR A 70 -17.09 -0.87 -61.23
CA TYR A 70 -17.77 -1.91 -60.44
C TYR A 70 -18.99 -2.45 -61.18
N GLU A 71 -19.31 -3.70 -60.94
CA GLU A 71 -20.52 -4.31 -61.48
C GLU A 71 -21.75 -3.93 -60.65
N THR A 72 -22.90 -3.74 -61.33
CA THR A 72 -24.20 -3.50 -60.63
C THR A 72 -24.53 -4.69 -59.75
N GLY A 73 -24.88 -4.44 -58.48
CA GLY A 73 -25.13 -5.45 -57.47
C GLY A 73 -23.90 -5.85 -56.67
N GLU A 74 -22.70 -5.39 -57.05
CA GLU A 74 -21.48 -5.63 -56.26
C GLU A 74 -21.59 -4.94 -54.88
N VAL A 75 -21.18 -5.66 -53.80
CA VAL A 75 -21.13 -5.14 -52.43
C VAL A 75 -19.75 -4.66 -52.08
N LEU A 76 -19.61 -3.36 -51.97
CA LEU A 76 -18.35 -2.70 -51.59
C LEU A 76 -18.29 -2.58 -50.05
N ARG A 77 -17.32 -3.23 -49.39
CA ARG A 77 -17.18 -3.20 -47.92
C ARG A 77 -15.94 -2.42 -47.53
N SER A 78 -16.07 -1.55 -46.53
CA SER A 78 -14.98 -0.83 -45.87
C SER A 78 -13.99 -0.22 -46.86
N LYS A 79 -14.51 0.43 -47.90
CA LYS A 79 -13.67 1.09 -48.91
C LYS A 79 -13.19 2.46 -48.40
N PRO A 80 -11.99 2.92 -48.81
CA PRO A 80 -11.49 4.26 -48.45
C PRO A 80 -12.41 5.39 -48.93
N ALA A 81 -13.10 5.16 -50.03
CA ALA A 81 -14.08 6.08 -50.59
C ALA A 81 -15.09 5.29 -51.47
N TYR A 82 -16.25 5.86 -51.65
CA TYR A 82 -17.36 5.36 -52.43
C TYR A 82 -17.74 6.40 -53.49
N PHE A 83 -18.30 5.97 -54.61
CA PHE A 83 -18.71 6.87 -55.71
C PHE A 83 -20.17 7.20 -55.61
N VAL A 84 -20.52 8.48 -55.55
CA VAL A 84 -21.93 8.96 -55.37
C VAL A 84 -22.86 8.34 -56.41
N ASN A 85 -22.48 8.33 -57.70
CA ASN A 85 -23.30 7.80 -58.76
C ASN A 85 -23.45 6.26 -58.72
N ALA A 86 -22.44 5.54 -58.21
CA ALA A 86 -22.48 4.09 -58.17
C ALA A 86 -23.21 3.56 -56.92
N THR A 87 -23.03 4.24 -55.81
CA THR A 87 -23.50 3.82 -54.53
C THR A 87 -24.25 4.97 -53.84
N PRO A 88 -25.53 5.23 -54.23
CA PRO A 88 -26.33 6.33 -53.69
C PRO A 88 -26.74 6.13 -52.22
N GLU A 89 -26.59 4.91 -51.69
CA GLU A 89 -26.90 4.55 -50.32
C GLU A 89 -25.69 3.86 -49.66
N ILE A 90 -25.53 4.07 -48.34
CA ILE A 90 -24.57 3.36 -47.53
C ILE A 90 -25.25 2.76 -46.31
N THR A 91 -24.89 1.54 -46.00
CA THR A 91 -25.40 0.83 -44.82
C THR A 91 -24.28 0.71 -43.77
N PHE A 92 -24.52 1.22 -42.60
CA PHE A 92 -23.72 1.04 -41.42
C PHE A 92 -24.23 -0.16 -40.64
N VAL A 93 -23.36 -1.05 -40.28
CA VAL A 93 -23.62 -2.23 -39.48
C VAL A 93 -22.89 -2.10 -38.18
N THR A 94 -23.64 -1.98 -37.10
CA THR A 94 -23.06 -1.99 -35.76
C THR A 94 -23.21 -3.37 -35.14
N ALA A 95 -22.17 -3.79 -34.43
CA ALA A 95 -22.21 -4.99 -33.60
C ALA A 95 -21.79 -4.65 -32.17
N VAL A 96 -22.50 -5.22 -31.22
CA VAL A 96 -22.14 -5.18 -29.79
C VAL A 96 -21.87 -6.60 -29.36
N SER A 97 -20.74 -6.84 -28.69
CA SER A 97 -20.38 -8.14 -28.14
C SER A 97 -19.90 -8.01 -26.71
N GLY A 98 -20.31 -8.93 -25.85
CA GLY A 98 -19.80 -9.11 -24.49
C GLY A 98 -18.80 -10.24 -24.39
N SER A 99 -18.00 -10.25 -23.33
CA SER A 99 -16.98 -11.27 -23.09
C SER A 99 -17.54 -12.64 -22.71
N ASP A 100 -18.77 -12.71 -22.27
CA ASP A 100 -19.48 -13.91 -21.88
C ASP A 100 -20.95 -13.92 -22.34
N ASP A 101 -21.67 -14.99 -22.05
CA ASP A 101 -23.06 -15.21 -22.48
C ASP A 101 -24.10 -14.57 -21.54
N ARG A 102 -23.71 -13.57 -20.74
CA ARG A 102 -24.69 -12.83 -19.91
C ARG A 102 -25.69 -12.10 -20.78
N ASN A 103 -26.92 -12.01 -20.29
CA ASN A 103 -27.90 -11.15 -20.92
C ASN A 103 -27.49 -9.69 -20.77
N ILE A 104 -27.50 -8.97 -21.90
CA ILE A 104 -27.15 -7.56 -21.95
C ILE A 104 -28.34 -6.79 -22.52
N THR A 105 -28.84 -5.83 -21.78
CA THR A 105 -29.78 -4.86 -22.34
C THR A 105 -28.98 -3.73 -23.00
N VAL A 106 -29.18 -3.57 -24.31
CA VAL A 106 -28.45 -2.58 -25.11
C VAL A 106 -29.47 -1.58 -25.68
N ARG A 107 -29.10 -0.31 -25.60
CA ARG A 107 -29.83 0.76 -26.28
C ARG A 107 -28.88 1.52 -27.17
N GLN A 108 -29.11 1.44 -28.48
CA GLN A 108 -28.34 2.15 -29.50
C GLN A 108 -29.12 3.36 -30.03
N ARG A 109 -28.41 4.48 -30.17
CA ARG A 109 -28.94 5.71 -30.75
C ARG A 109 -28.01 6.20 -31.84
N PHE A 110 -28.56 6.45 -33.03
CA PHE A 110 -27.85 7.00 -34.16
C PHE A 110 -28.32 8.41 -34.37
N VAL A 111 -27.41 9.37 -34.31
CA VAL A 111 -27.73 10.80 -34.37
C VAL A 111 -26.83 11.43 -35.44
N LEU A 112 -27.45 12.08 -36.38
CA LEU A 112 -26.80 12.96 -37.34
C LEU A 112 -26.62 14.33 -36.69
N ILE A 113 -25.38 14.82 -36.68
CA ILE A 113 -25.01 16.11 -36.11
C ILE A 113 -24.41 16.96 -37.21
N GLU A 114 -25.10 18.01 -37.56
CA GLU A 114 -24.60 19.03 -38.48
C GLU A 114 -24.23 20.27 -37.67
N ARG A 115 -23.02 20.74 -37.89
CA ARG A 115 -22.45 21.86 -37.13
C ARG A 115 -21.69 22.78 -38.03
N ALA A 116 -21.81 24.08 -37.76
CA ALA A 116 -20.98 25.11 -38.40
C ALA A 116 -20.19 25.86 -37.34
N THR A 117 -18.89 25.93 -37.54
CA THR A 117 -17.98 26.62 -36.63
C THR A 117 -17.18 27.72 -37.32
N ARG A 118 -16.83 28.78 -36.60
CA ARG A 118 -15.92 29.82 -37.03
C ARG A 118 -14.98 30.15 -35.87
N ASN A 119 -13.68 30.08 -36.11
CA ASN A 119 -12.64 30.29 -35.10
C ASN A 119 -12.87 29.43 -33.84
N ASP A 120 -13.23 28.15 -34.02
CA ASP A 120 -13.59 27.17 -32.98
C ASP A 120 -14.85 27.49 -32.17
N GLU A 121 -15.58 28.56 -32.49
CA GLU A 121 -16.89 28.85 -31.89
C GLU A 121 -18.00 28.27 -32.73
N GLU A 122 -18.98 27.63 -32.07
CA GLU A 122 -20.17 27.11 -32.72
C GLU A 122 -21.14 28.26 -33.12
N LEU A 123 -21.36 28.39 -34.41
CA LEU A 123 -22.35 29.33 -34.94
C LEU A 123 -23.74 28.73 -35.06
N TRP A 124 -23.79 27.45 -35.36
CA TRP A 124 -25.03 26.74 -35.59
C TRP A 124 -24.79 25.24 -35.44
N SER A 125 -25.78 24.54 -34.86
CA SER A 125 -25.85 23.09 -34.87
C SER A 125 -27.27 22.56 -34.95
N ARG A 126 -27.39 21.38 -35.54
CA ARG A 126 -28.62 20.62 -35.61
C ARG A 126 -28.33 19.17 -35.33
N GLU A 127 -29.11 18.57 -34.43
CA GLU A 127 -29.07 17.14 -34.16
C GLU A 127 -30.39 16.50 -34.65
N GLN A 128 -30.25 15.41 -35.40
CA GLN A 128 -31.35 14.62 -35.90
C GLN A 128 -31.19 13.17 -35.46
N LEU A 129 -32.16 12.65 -34.69
CA LEU A 129 -32.22 11.25 -34.36
C LEU A 129 -32.65 10.45 -35.61
N LEU A 130 -31.76 9.52 -36.03
CA LEU A 130 -32.02 8.67 -37.22
C LEU A 130 -32.63 7.34 -36.82
N LEU A 131 -32.13 6.70 -35.78
CA LEU A 131 -32.58 5.39 -35.32
C LEU A 131 -32.38 5.27 -33.81
N THR A 132 -33.30 4.59 -33.14
CA THR A 132 -33.11 4.05 -31.79
C THR A 132 -33.47 2.57 -31.84
N ASN A 133 -32.54 1.74 -31.39
CA ASN A 133 -32.76 0.32 -31.19
C ASN A 133 -32.61 -0.02 -29.69
N ASN A 134 -33.57 -0.78 -29.15
CA ASN A 134 -33.51 -1.32 -27.79
C ASN A 134 -33.63 -2.83 -27.89
N GLU A 135 -32.67 -3.55 -27.41
CA GLU A 135 -32.60 -5.00 -27.54
C GLU A 135 -32.03 -5.62 -26.25
N THR A 136 -32.48 -6.82 -25.92
CA THR A 136 -31.82 -7.67 -24.92
C THR A 136 -31.12 -8.80 -25.66
N ILE A 137 -29.83 -8.82 -25.53
CA ILE A 137 -28.94 -9.82 -26.15
C ILE A 137 -28.83 -10.99 -25.20
N THR A 138 -29.09 -12.19 -25.70
CA THR A 138 -29.04 -13.44 -24.92
C THR A 138 -27.92 -14.37 -25.39
N ASP A 139 -27.31 -14.08 -26.52
CA ASP A 139 -26.25 -14.86 -27.17
C ASP A 139 -24.90 -14.11 -27.24
N GLY A 140 -24.78 -13.06 -26.43
CA GLY A 140 -23.55 -12.24 -26.33
C GLY A 140 -23.30 -11.31 -27.53
N ARG A 141 -24.16 -11.27 -28.54
CA ARG A 141 -23.98 -10.44 -29.75
C ARG A 141 -25.28 -9.80 -30.24
N SER A 142 -25.19 -8.53 -30.62
CA SER A 142 -26.25 -7.80 -31.31
C SER A 142 -25.75 -7.20 -32.60
N ARG A 143 -26.66 -7.03 -33.57
CA ARG A 143 -26.40 -6.39 -34.83
C ARG A 143 -27.51 -5.43 -35.17
N THR A 144 -27.14 -4.19 -35.53
CA THR A 144 -28.12 -3.17 -36.00
C THR A 144 -27.61 -2.55 -37.26
N ASP A 145 -28.48 -2.48 -38.25
CA ASP A 145 -28.19 -1.92 -39.57
C ASP A 145 -28.89 -0.55 -39.71
N LEU A 146 -28.17 0.44 -40.25
CA LEU A 146 -28.69 1.78 -40.57
C LEU A 146 -28.29 2.13 -42.00
N THR A 147 -29.27 2.31 -42.89
CA THR A 147 -29.00 2.76 -44.27
C THR A 147 -29.26 4.25 -44.39
N LEU A 148 -28.35 4.97 -45.02
CA LEU A 148 -28.45 6.41 -45.27
C LEU A 148 -28.34 6.70 -46.75
N SER A 149 -29.18 7.66 -47.21
CA SER A 149 -29.08 8.25 -48.54
C SER A 149 -27.95 9.27 -48.61
N ILE A 150 -27.06 9.10 -49.55
CA ILE A 150 -25.94 10.00 -49.77
C ILE A 150 -26.39 11.31 -50.40
N GLU A 151 -27.42 11.26 -51.23
CA GLU A 151 -28.01 12.47 -51.85
C GLU A 151 -28.57 13.40 -50.73
N ASP A 152 -29.25 12.85 -49.73
CA ASP A 152 -29.79 13.64 -48.61
C ASP A 152 -28.67 14.25 -47.76
N LEU A 153 -27.62 13.45 -47.45
CA LEU A 153 -26.48 13.92 -46.67
C LEU A 153 -25.69 15.03 -47.39
N ALA A 154 -25.37 14.82 -48.67
CA ALA A 154 -24.62 15.76 -49.46
C ALA A 154 -25.47 17.01 -49.78
N GLY A 155 -26.77 16.83 -50.06
CA GLY A 155 -27.72 17.93 -50.31
C GLY A 155 -27.85 18.83 -49.08
N ASN A 156 -28.05 18.25 -47.90
CA ASN A 156 -28.09 19.00 -46.63
C ASN A 156 -26.81 19.77 -46.38
N GLN A 157 -25.65 19.13 -46.55
CA GLN A 157 -24.34 19.78 -46.36
C GLN A 157 -24.14 20.95 -47.37
N THR A 158 -24.55 20.76 -48.61
CA THR A 158 -24.47 21.80 -49.63
C THR A 158 -25.42 22.97 -49.34
N GLY A 159 -26.66 22.69 -48.89
CA GLY A 159 -27.62 23.70 -48.47
C GLY A 159 -27.10 24.54 -47.31
N ILE A 160 -26.52 23.90 -46.26
CA ILE A 160 -25.93 24.59 -45.13
C ILE A 160 -24.73 25.44 -45.57
N ARG A 161 -23.88 24.90 -46.43
CA ARG A 161 -22.71 25.63 -46.97
C ARG A 161 -23.14 26.86 -47.74
N SER A 162 -24.16 26.73 -48.58
CA SER A 162 -24.72 27.85 -49.32
C SER A 162 -25.32 28.94 -48.43
N ALA A 163 -26.01 28.57 -47.38
CA ALA A 163 -26.56 29.51 -46.40
C ALA A 163 -25.50 30.25 -45.59
N LEU A 164 -24.39 29.58 -45.26
CA LEU A 164 -23.29 30.13 -44.47
C LEU A 164 -22.30 30.94 -45.35
N GLY A 165 -22.26 30.69 -46.64
CA GLY A 165 -21.27 31.29 -47.54
C GLY A 165 -19.83 30.98 -47.11
N THR A 166 -19.03 32.06 -46.98
CA THR A 166 -17.63 31.96 -46.51
C THR A 166 -17.45 32.18 -45.00
N ILE A 167 -18.55 32.38 -44.28
CA ILE A 167 -18.48 32.74 -42.84
C ILE A 167 -18.04 31.57 -41.98
N ALA A 168 -18.47 30.37 -42.32
CA ALA A 168 -18.18 29.15 -41.55
C ALA A 168 -18.11 27.91 -42.45
N SER A 169 -17.43 26.87 -41.96
CA SER A 169 -17.39 25.56 -42.62
C SER A 169 -18.30 24.58 -41.92
N PRO A 170 -19.29 24.02 -42.63
CA PRO A 170 -20.16 23.00 -42.05
C PRO A 170 -19.45 21.66 -41.96
N THR A 171 -19.73 20.94 -40.88
CA THR A 171 -19.33 19.54 -40.68
C THR A 171 -20.54 18.70 -40.43
N THR A 172 -20.56 17.49 -40.97
CA THR A 172 -21.64 16.52 -40.75
C THR A 172 -21.01 15.29 -40.10
N ASN A 173 -21.52 14.93 -38.91
CA ASN A 173 -21.03 13.79 -38.13
C ASN A 173 -22.17 12.83 -37.84
N LEU A 174 -21.93 11.55 -38.04
CA LEU A 174 -22.77 10.46 -37.56
C LEU A 174 -22.27 10.01 -36.21
N ARG A 175 -23.03 10.27 -35.15
CA ARG A 175 -22.72 9.82 -33.76
C ARG A 175 -23.57 8.61 -33.45
N MET A 176 -22.89 7.57 -32.96
CA MET A 176 -23.54 6.37 -32.46
C MET A 176 -23.21 6.24 -30.98
N VAL A 177 -24.28 6.10 -30.19
CA VAL A 177 -24.17 5.97 -28.72
C VAL A 177 -24.83 4.66 -28.33
N THR A 178 -24.10 3.80 -27.67
CA THR A 178 -24.59 2.54 -27.16
C THR A 178 -24.51 2.57 -25.64
N THR A 179 -25.65 2.55 -24.97
CA THR A 179 -25.73 2.33 -23.53
C THR A 179 -26.03 0.87 -23.27
N TYR A 180 -25.35 0.29 -22.30
CA TYR A 180 -25.52 -1.11 -21.96
C TYR A 180 -25.75 -1.33 -20.47
N ARG A 181 -26.41 -2.46 -20.15
CA ARG A 181 -26.59 -2.95 -18.80
C ARG A 181 -26.62 -4.48 -18.82
N THR A 182 -25.72 -5.12 -18.07
CA THR A 182 -25.70 -6.58 -17.93
C THR A 182 -26.69 -7.05 -16.88
N GLU A 183 -27.10 -8.31 -16.94
CA GLU A 183 -27.68 -8.97 -15.78
C GLU A 183 -26.61 -9.15 -14.68
N PRO A 184 -26.98 -8.96 -13.40
CA PRO A 184 -26.07 -9.20 -12.30
C PRO A 184 -25.87 -10.72 -12.11
N VAL A 185 -24.62 -11.16 -12.07
CA VAL A 185 -24.29 -12.57 -11.70
C VAL A 185 -24.14 -12.66 -10.18
N GLU A 186 -23.37 -11.75 -9.60
CA GLU A 186 -23.26 -11.50 -8.16
C GLU A 186 -23.11 -9.99 -7.94
N GLY A 187 -23.99 -9.40 -7.12
CA GLY A 187 -23.92 -7.96 -6.81
C GLY A 187 -24.67 -7.08 -7.79
N GLN A 188 -24.07 -5.95 -8.24
CA GLN A 188 -24.71 -4.99 -9.12
C GLN A 188 -24.39 -5.26 -10.60
N PRO A 189 -25.32 -4.93 -11.55
CA PRO A 189 -25.07 -5.05 -12.98
C PRO A 189 -23.97 -4.08 -13.41
N TYR A 190 -23.15 -4.48 -14.38
CA TYR A 190 -22.30 -3.56 -15.12
C TYR A 190 -23.15 -2.67 -16.00
N ARG A 191 -22.76 -1.42 -16.16
CA ARG A 191 -23.44 -0.46 -17.01
C ARG A 191 -22.48 0.60 -17.50
N GLY A 192 -22.60 0.98 -18.75
CA GLY A 192 -21.74 1.97 -19.34
C GLY A 192 -22.32 2.56 -20.62
N GLU A 193 -21.51 3.39 -21.25
CA GLU A 193 -21.84 4.02 -22.52
C GLU A 193 -20.61 4.03 -23.43
N LEU A 194 -20.77 3.47 -24.62
CA LEU A 194 -19.80 3.47 -25.70
C LEU A 194 -20.23 4.44 -26.80
N ARG A 195 -19.28 5.19 -27.36
CA ARG A 195 -19.55 6.19 -28.38
C ARG A 195 -18.63 6.02 -29.57
N LEU A 196 -19.20 6.05 -30.78
CA LEU A 196 -18.50 6.18 -32.04
C LEU A 196 -18.96 7.45 -32.73
N SER A 197 -18.04 8.08 -33.47
CA SER A 197 -18.37 9.26 -34.28
C SER A 197 -17.62 9.17 -35.60
N LEU A 198 -18.38 9.26 -36.68
CA LEU A 198 -17.86 9.32 -38.05
C LEU A 198 -18.16 10.69 -38.64
N ARG A 199 -17.16 11.31 -39.25
CA ARG A 199 -17.32 12.52 -40.05
C ARG A 199 -17.62 12.13 -41.48
N PHE A 200 -18.68 12.66 -42.04
CA PHE A 200 -19.00 12.56 -43.44
C PHE A 200 -18.23 13.62 -44.23
N GLU A 201 -17.57 13.20 -45.27
CA GLU A 201 -16.86 14.07 -46.24
C GLU A 201 -17.27 13.69 -47.64
N SER A 202 -17.46 14.67 -48.50
CA SER A 202 -17.87 14.44 -49.84
C SER A 202 -17.25 15.45 -50.85
N THR A 203 -17.10 14.97 -52.07
CA THR A 203 -16.85 15.76 -53.26
C THR A 203 -18.03 15.60 -54.25
N ALA A 204 -17.95 16.18 -55.41
CA ALA A 204 -19.01 16.02 -56.41
C ALA A 204 -19.21 14.54 -56.85
N ASN A 205 -18.15 13.71 -56.79
CA ASN A 205 -18.16 12.37 -57.36
C ASN A 205 -17.95 11.25 -56.34
N ALA A 206 -17.46 11.57 -55.15
CA ALA A 206 -17.12 10.58 -54.14
C ALA A 206 -17.44 11.05 -52.73
N TYR A 207 -17.64 10.07 -51.82
CA TYR A 207 -17.84 10.31 -50.40
C TYR A 207 -17.06 9.28 -49.56
N TRP A 208 -16.81 9.63 -48.33
CA TRP A 208 -16.15 8.74 -47.35
C TRP A 208 -16.51 9.15 -45.93
N PHE A 209 -16.20 8.26 -45.00
CA PHE A 209 -16.38 8.48 -43.56
C PHE A 209 -15.06 8.31 -42.83
N THR A 210 -14.72 9.31 -42.01
CA THR A 210 -13.51 9.29 -41.17
C THR A 210 -13.90 9.25 -39.71
N GLY A 211 -13.17 8.50 -38.88
CA GLY A 211 -13.44 8.40 -37.43
C GLY A 211 -13.19 7.02 -36.86
N SER A 212 -13.55 6.84 -35.58
CA SER A 212 -13.35 5.58 -34.88
C SER A 212 -14.46 4.57 -35.25
N ARG A 213 -14.01 3.32 -35.50
CA ARG A 213 -14.89 2.21 -35.87
C ARG A 213 -15.05 1.15 -34.78
N SER A 214 -14.39 1.34 -33.64
CA SER A 214 -14.57 0.50 -32.46
C SER A 214 -14.44 1.32 -31.18
N ALA A 215 -15.13 0.88 -30.15
CA ALA A 215 -14.99 1.35 -28.79
C ALA A 215 -15.20 0.15 -27.86
N SER A 216 -14.45 0.08 -26.79
CA SER A 216 -14.56 -0.98 -25.79
C SER A 216 -14.57 -0.39 -24.39
N ASP A 217 -15.18 -1.13 -23.49
CA ASP A 217 -15.19 -0.86 -22.06
C ASP A 217 -14.90 -2.14 -21.32
N SER A 218 -14.14 -2.06 -20.25
CA SER A 218 -13.74 -3.20 -19.42
C SER A 218 -13.92 -2.84 -17.97
N GLU A 219 -14.72 -3.61 -17.27
CA GLU A 219 -14.99 -3.43 -15.85
C GLU A 219 -14.57 -4.66 -15.07
N THR A 220 -13.76 -4.44 -14.03
CA THR A 220 -13.30 -5.47 -13.10
C THR A 220 -13.91 -5.24 -11.73
N ARG A 221 -14.52 -6.26 -11.17
CA ARG A 221 -15.02 -6.25 -9.80
C ARG A 221 -13.99 -6.83 -8.86
N LEU A 222 -13.59 -6.01 -7.89
CA LEU A 222 -12.69 -6.42 -6.81
C LEU A 222 -13.49 -6.63 -5.54
N GLU A 223 -13.35 -7.78 -4.92
CA GLU A 223 -13.86 -8.07 -3.59
C GLU A 223 -12.71 -8.04 -2.59
N ARG A 224 -12.97 -7.44 -1.43
CA ARG A 224 -12.03 -7.50 -0.31
C ARG A 224 -12.45 -8.64 0.59
N PRO A 225 -11.63 -9.70 0.68
CA PRO A 225 -11.89 -10.75 1.63
C PRO A 225 -11.89 -10.22 3.06
N ASP A 226 -12.60 -10.91 3.93
CA ASP A 226 -12.64 -10.54 5.34
C ASP A 226 -11.25 -10.51 5.95
N PRO A 227 -10.99 -9.55 6.87
CA PRO A 227 -9.71 -9.44 7.54
C PRO A 227 -9.36 -10.74 8.26
N ILE A 228 -8.16 -11.28 7.99
CA ILE A 228 -7.66 -12.48 8.65
C ILE A 228 -6.95 -12.07 9.93
N GLN A 229 -7.44 -12.55 11.07
CA GLN A 229 -6.73 -12.42 12.35
C GLN A 229 -5.58 -13.43 12.36
N GLN A 230 -4.35 -12.93 12.41
CA GLN A 230 -3.20 -13.80 12.59
C GLN A 230 -3.13 -14.30 14.04
N PRO A 231 -2.70 -15.55 14.26
CA PRO A 231 -2.48 -16.02 15.64
C PRO A 231 -1.39 -15.15 16.32
N PRO A 232 -1.45 -15.00 17.65
CA PRO A 232 -0.44 -14.24 18.38
C PRO A 232 0.97 -14.77 18.07
N ASP A 233 1.95 -13.87 18.02
CA ASP A 233 3.36 -14.26 17.88
C ASP A 233 3.85 -14.95 19.16
N TYR A 234 3.62 -16.27 19.23
CA TYR A 234 4.00 -17.09 20.37
C TYR A 234 5.49 -17.02 20.71
N LEU A 235 6.36 -16.76 19.71
CA LEU A 235 7.78 -16.65 19.94
C LEU A 235 8.11 -15.37 20.72
N ARG A 236 7.52 -14.24 20.31
CA ARG A 236 7.67 -12.98 21.05
C ARG A 236 7.05 -13.06 22.45
N VAL A 237 5.85 -13.63 22.57
CA VAL A 237 5.20 -13.83 23.86
C VAL A 237 6.07 -14.67 24.79
N SER A 238 6.65 -15.77 24.28
CA SER A 238 7.50 -16.66 25.05
C SER A 238 8.81 -15.99 25.47
N LEU A 239 9.46 -15.24 24.59
CA LEU A 239 10.70 -14.52 24.90
C LEU A 239 10.47 -13.45 25.98
N LEU A 240 9.40 -12.67 25.84
CA LEU A 240 9.03 -11.65 26.83
C LEU A 240 8.66 -12.28 28.18
N GLY A 241 7.88 -13.35 28.14
CA GLY A 241 7.49 -14.09 29.35
C GLY A 241 8.69 -14.71 30.07
N LEU A 242 9.56 -15.42 29.37
CA LEU A 242 10.79 -15.99 29.95
C LEU A 242 11.73 -14.91 30.46
N GLY A 243 11.86 -13.79 29.75
CA GLY A 243 12.63 -12.63 30.20
C GLY A 243 12.10 -12.08 31.52
N GLY A 244 10.77 -11.95 31.60
CA GLY A 244 10.08 -11.52 32.83
C GLY A 244 10.33 -12.46 34.02
N VAL A 245 10.17 -13.78 33.82
CA VAL A 245 10.50 -14.79 34.84
C VAL A 245 11.97 -14.70 35.26
N GLY A 246 12.87 -14.59 34.30
CA GLY A 246 14.31 -14.48 34.57
C GLY A 246 14.65 -13.28 35.46
N LEU A 247 14.04 -12.12 35.20
CA LEU A 247 14.22 -10.92 36.03
C LEU A 247 13.65 -11.07 37.44
N LEU A 248 12.49 -11.74 37.60
CA LEU A 248 11.91 -12.01 38.93
C LEU A 248 12.78 -12.97 39.74
N VAL A 249 13.30 -14.02 39.09
CA VAL A 249 14.25 -14.94 39.74
C VAL A 249 15.54 -14.20 40.14
N LEU A 250 16.06 -13.34 39.28
CA LEU A 250 17.26 -12.52 39.55
C LEU A 250 16.99 -11.59 40.75
N ALA A 251 15.84 -10.93 40.80
CA ALA A 251 15.43 -10.10 41.92
C ALA A 251 15.41 -10.87 43.24
N GLY A 252 14.86 -12.10 43.23
CA GLY A 252 14.87 -13.01 44.39
C GLY A 252 16.28 -13.35 44.83
N VAL A 253 17.17 -13.71 43.89
CA VAL A 253 18.57 -14.01 44.16
C VAL A 253 19.29 -12.80 44.76
N ILE A 254 19.13 -11.59 44.17
CA ILE A 254 19.72 -10.35 44.67
C ILE A 254 19.25 -10.10 46.13
N LYS A 255 17.94 -10.23 46.39
CA LYS A 255 17.38 -9.99 47.72
C LYS A 255 17.93 -10.99 48.76
N LEU A 256 17.99 -12.28 48.45
CA LEU A 256 18.54 -13.30 49.32
C LEU A 256 20.04 -13.06 49.60
N LYS A 257 20.80 -12.72 48.58
CA LYS A 257 22.25 -12.47 48.74
C LYS A 257 22.53 -11.14 49.44
N SER A 258 21.74 -10.10 49.20
CA SER A 258 21.85 -8.82 49.92
C SER A 258 21.73 -8.99 51.43
N ASN A 259 20.84 -9.86 51.88
CA ASN A 259 20.63 -10.13 53.34
C ASN A 259 21.72 -11.04 53.93
N ALA A 260 22.45 -11.77 53.08
CA ALA A 260 23.47 -12.71 53.52
C ALA A 260 24.88 -12.10 53.56
N TYR A 261 25.07 -10.94 52.96
CA TYR A 261 26.38 -10.30 52.91
C TYR A 261 26.52 -9.24 54.01
N ASP A 262 27.63 -9.30 54.79
CA ASP A 262 28.04 -8.23 55.68
C ASP A 262 28.76 -7.11 54.88
N PRO A 263 28.17 -5.89 54.84
CA PRO A 263 28.81 -4.78 54.11
C PRO A 263 30.18 -4.38 54.66
N HIS A 264 30.40 -4.61 55.95
CA HIS A 264 31.66 -4.25 56.62
C HIS A 264 32.79 -5.15 56.17
N GLU A 265 32.62 -6.46 56.20
CA GLU A 265 33.61 -7.42 55.70
C GLU A 265 33.94 -7.23 54.23
N LEU A 266 32.89 -6.94 53.41
CA LEU A 266 33.05 -6.71 52.00
C LEU A 266 33.85 -5.41 51.67
N ARG A 267 33.67 -4.36 52.48
CA ARG A 267 34.48 -3.13 52.34
C ARG A 267 35.96 -3.42 52.63
N ILE A 268 36.25 -4.15 53.71
CA ILE A 268 37.60 -4.56 54.02
C ILE A 268 38.21 -5.38 52.89
N ALA A 269 37.44 -6.32 52.31
CA ALA A 269 37.90 -7.13 51.19
C ALA A 269 38.16 -6.31 49.92
N VAL A 270 37.35 -5.27 49.64
CA VAL A 270 37.56 -4.33 48.52
C VAL A 270 38.80 -3.49 48.76
N TYR A 271 39.00 -2.96 49.98
CA TYR A 271 40.20 -2.20 50.35
C TYR A 271 41.45 -3.05 50.29
N ASN A 272 41.41 -4.28 50.78
CA ASN A 272 42.54 -5.19 50.68
C ASN A 272 42.92 -5.52 49.23
N GLU A 273 41.94 -5.63 48.32
CA GLU A 273 42.20 -5.82 46.89
C GLU A 273 42.79 -4.54 46.25
N GLU A 274 42.28 -3.38 46.62
CA GLU A 274 42.66 -2.07 46.06
C GLU A 274 44.04 -1.63 46.54
N TYR A 275 44.34 -1.86 47.83
CA TYR A 275 45.60 -1.44 48.48
C TYR A 275 46.60 -2.59 48.74
N SER A 276 46.42 -3.70 48.01
CA SER A 276 47.30 -4.90 48.16
C SER A 276 48.78 -4.62 48.06
N GLU A 277 49.20 -3.59 47.36
CA GLU A 277 50.61 -3.17 47.22
C GLU A 277 51.13 -2.48 48.47
N TRP A 278 50.25 -1.90 49.30
CA TRP A 278 50.57 -1.14 50.51
C TRP A 278 50.38 -1.92 51.79
N ILE A 279 49.67 -3.07 51.74
CA ILE A 279 49.43 -3.94 52.89
C ILE A 279 50.36 -5.12 52.87
N SER A 280 51.10 -5.32 53.94
CA SER A 280 51.95 -6.46 54.13
C SER A 280 51.44 -7.32 55.27
N GLU A 281 51.61 -8.65 55.19
CA GLU A 281 51.25 -9.55 56.27
C GLU A 281 52.44 -9.62 57.29
N GLY A 282 52.10 -9.55 58.54
CA GLY A 282 53.11 -9.62 59.62
C GLY A 282 52.45 -9.86 60.97
N GLU A 283 53.23 -10.28 61.94
CA GLU A 283 52.84 -10.50 63.34
C GLU A 283 53.14 -9.22 64.13
N LEU A 284 52.16 -8.74 64.89
CA LEU A 284 52.27 -7.54 65.70
C LEU A 284 52.72 -7.88 67.09
N VAL A 285 53.85 -7.35 67.50
CA VAL A 285 54.22 -7.37 68.87
C VAL A 285 53.65 -6.14 69.58
N VAL A 286 52.50 -6.32 70.31
CA VAL A 286 51.86 -5.24 71.03
C VAL A 286 52.69 -4.84 72.26
N ASP A 287 53.25 -3.62 72.26
CA ASP A 287 53.98 -3.06 73.39
C ASP A 287 52.97 -2.21 74.24
N PRO A 288 52.65 -2.62 75.49
CA PRO A 288 51.71 -1.94 76.36
C PRO A 288 52.09 -0.52 76.74
N ASP A 289 53.40 -0.18 76.62
CA ASP A 289 53.86 1.18 76.93
C ASP A 289 53.85 2.18 75.78
N ARG A 290 53.38 1.77 74.56
CA ARG A 290 53.23 2.65 73.43
C ARG A 290 51.82 3.20 73.33
N GLN A 291 51.72 4.45 72.87
CA GLN A 291 50.43 5.07 72.53
C GLN A 291 49.97 4.63 71.13
N TYR A 292 48.78 4.11 71.04
CA TYR A 292 48.13 3.77 69.78
C TYR A 292 47.03 4.80 69.40
N VAL A 293 47.05 5.20 68.15
CA VAL A 293 46.02 6.04 67.59
C VAL A 293 45.10 5.15 66.77
N TYR A 294 43.78 5.18 67.09
CA TYR A 294 42.79 4.41 66.36
C TYR A 294 42.23 5.28 65.23
N VAL A 295 42.15 4.68 64.04
CA VAL A 295 41.52 5.29 62.84
C VAL A 295 40.22 4.56 62.49
N ASN A 296 39.32 5.23 61.85
CA ASN A 296 37.97 4.71 61.62
C ASN A 296 37.84 3.81 60.36
N SER A 297 38.85 3.83 59.48
CA SER A 297 38.81 2.99 58.29
C SER A 297 40.21 2.51 57.88
N LEU A 298 40.25 1.37 57.19
CA LEU A 298 41.49 0.84 56.61
C LEU A 298 42.04 1.81 55.56
N GLY A 299 41.18 2.54 54.81
CA GLY A 299 41.60 3.58 53.86
C GLY A 299 42.42 4.67 54.53
N ASP A 300 41.88 5.25 55.64
CA ASP A 300 42.56 6.30 56.40
C ASP A 300 43.93 5.81 56.98
N LEU A 301 43.97 4.53 57.37
CA LEU A 301 45.23 3.92 57.85
C LEU A 301 46.27 3.75 56.74
N VAL A 302 45.80 3.38 55.54
CA VAL A 302 46.65 3.27 54.34
C VAL A 302 47.17 4.64 53.94
N ASP A 303 46.29 5.67 53.95
CA ASP A 303 46.70 7.05 53.63
C ASP A 303 47.76 7.57 54.61
N ILE A 304 47.60 7.29 55.90
CA ILE A 304 48.64 7.57 56.91
C ILE A 304 49.94 6.79 56.60
N GLY A 305 49.84 5.52 56.21
CA GLY A 305 51.03 4.74 55.81
C GLY A 305 51.75 5.31 54.60
N ILE A 306 50.97 5.73 53.57
CA ILE A 306 51.50 6.38 52.38
C ILE A 306 52.20 7.71 52.71
N ASP A 307 51.56 8.58 53.50
CA ASP A 307 52.13 9.84 53.92
C ASP A 307 53.37 9.71 54.77
N ALA A 308 53.52 8.62 55.54
CA ALA A 308 54.63 8.31 56.33
C ALA A 308 55.73 7.46 55.62
N ASP A 309 55.48 7.12 54.31
CA ASP A 309 56.29 6.21 53.51
C ASP A 309 56.51 4.85 54.23
N LYS A 310 55.43 4.34 54.84
CA LYS A 310 55.45 3.08 55.62
C LYS A 310 54.37 2.17 55.11
N ARG A 311 54.57 0.85 55.25
CA ARG A 311 53.54 -0.14 54.90
C ARG A 311 52.60 -0.40 56.06
N VAL A 312 51.33 -0.63 55.74
CA VAL A 312 50.37 -1.17 56.71
C VAL A 312 50.64 -2.63 56.91
N ILE A 313 50.77 -3.07 58.16
CA ILE A 313 50.97 -4.48 58.55
C ILE A 313 49.55 -5.00 58.94
N HIS A 314 49.16 -6.11 58.33
CA HIS A 314 47.96 -6.85 58.70
C HIS A 314 48.40 -8.07 59.54
N ASP A 315 48.03 -8.08 60.80
CA ASP A 315 48.19 -9.23 61.68
C ASP A 315 46.93 -10.10 61.58
N ARG A 316 47.12 -11.32 61.07
CA ARG A 316 45.97 -12.24 60.85
C ARG A 316 45.41 -12.85 62.14
N ASP A 317 46.28 -13.01 63.14
CA ASP A 317 45.87 -13.63 64.41
C ASP A 317 45.10 -12.68 65.30
N LEU A 318 45.38 -11.38 65.19
CA LEU A 318 44.66 -10.31 65.91
C LEU A 318 43.57 -9.66 65.04
N ASP A 319 43.51 -10.02 63.75
CA ASP A 319 42.64 -9.35 62.75
C ASP A 319 42.71 -7.80 62.82
N ALA A 320 43.95 -7.32 62.96
CA ALA A 320 44.27 -5.90 63.16
C ALA A 320 45.21 -5.36 62.09
N TYR A 321 45.00 -4.12 61.72
CA TYR A 321 45.88 -3.40 60.78
C TYR A 321 46.58 -2.27 61.50
N VAL A 322 47.89 -2.14 61.32
CA VAL A 322 48.70 -1.12 62.02
C VAL A 322 49.75 -0.52 61.07
N VAL A 323 50.07 0.73 61.32
CA VAL A 323 51.30 1.36 60.81
C VAL A 323 52.27 1.52 61.97
N VAL A 324 53.49 0.92 61.85
CA VAL A 324 54.44 1.02 62.90
C VAL A 324 55.33 2.21 62.63
N ASP A 325 55.39 3.13 63.61
CA ASP A 325 56.30 4.27 63.58
C ASP A 325 57.59 3.80 64.34
N SER A 326 58.65 3.72 63.58
CA SER A 326 59.96 3.42 64.15
C SER A 326 60.68 4.74 64.34
N ASP A 327 60.62 5.29 65.59
CA ASP A 327 61.55 6.31 66.04
C ASP A 327 62.91 5.66 66.34
#